data_a85d41075ef4deb685b8b78ba232dc4d
#
_entry.id   a85d41075ef4deb685b8b78ba232dc4d
#
_cell.length_a   1.000
_cell.length_b   1.000
_cell.length_c   1.000
_cell.angle_alpha   90.00
_cell.angle_beta   90.00
_cell.angle_gamma   90.00
#
_symmetry.space_group_name_H-M   'P 1'
#
loop_
_entity.id
_entity.type
_entity.pdbx_description
1 polymer ?
#
loop_
_entity_poly.entity_id
_entity_poly.type
_entity_poly.pdbx_seq_one_letter_code
_entity_poly.pdbx_strand_id
1 'polypeptide(L)'
;MGLIFYRLEYYIAWARYLSNPRVNCFRGEKITTHEEDISEAKKKSEDDSHIAVLLNDDENLIGELFYFYEEPDTYSIGWNFNEQYEGRGYAGESAKALFQYLFNEKRARRLYAYVEDDNYRSQKLCEKLGMRKEGCFLEFISFIKDENGIPKYENTFQYALLKKEWEKQQI
;
A
#
# COMPACT_ATOMS: atom_id res chain seq x y z
N MET A 1 -1.52 17.61 -4.19
CA MET A 1 -0.90 16.39 -4.76
C MET A 1 -1.94 15.70 -5.62
N GLY A 2 -1.64 15.37 -6.89
CA GLY A 2 -2.51 14.59 -7.76
C GLY A 2 -2.19 13.10 -7.65
N LEU A 3 -3.19 12.24 -7.76
CA LEU A 3 -2.94 10.82 -7.97
C LEU A 3 -2.46 10.63 -9.41
N ILE A 4 -1.32 9.96 -9.58
CA ILE A 4 -0.74 9.67 -10.87
C ILE A 4 -0.72 8.16 -11.03
N PHE A 5 -1.38 7.65 -12.07
CA PHE A 5 -1.33 6.22 -12.38
C PHE A 5 0.10 5.80 -12.70
N TYR A 6 0.43 4.57 -12.38
CA TYR A 6 1.76 4.04 -12.56
C TYR A 6 2.17 4.08 -14.04
N ARG A 7 3.40 4.53 -14.33
CA ARG A 7 3.96 4.56 -15.67
C ARG A 7 5.26 3.77 -15.74
N LEU A 8 5.53 3.17 -16.88
CA LEU A 8 6.72 2.34 -17.10
C LEU A 8 8.03 3.09 -16.80
N GLU A 9 8.09 4.39 -17.02
CA GLU A 9 9.27 5.23 -16.76
C GLU A 9 9.68 5.29 -15.28
N TYR A 10 8.77 4.91 -14.35
CA TYR A 10 9.06 4.89 -12.90
C TYR A 10 9.72 3.58 -12.42
N TYR A 11 9.90 2.60 -13.31
CA TYR A 11 10.38 1.28 -12.92
C TYR A 11 11.76 1.30 -12.24
N ILE A 12 12.70 2.14 -12.69
CA ILE A 12 14.04 2.24 -12.12
C ILE A 12 13.99 2.73 -10.66
N ALA A 13 13.16 3.73 -10.40
CA ALA A 13 13.00 4.27 -9.04
C ALA A 13 12.27 3.27 -8.13
N TRP A 14 11.27 2.57 -8.67
CA TRP A 14 10.53 1.52 -7.97
C TRP A 14 11.43 0.34 -7.60
N ALA A 15 12.23 -0.15 -8.53
CA ALA A 15 13.20 -1.22 -8.30
C ALA A 15 14.19 -0.89 -7.18
N ARG A 16 14.65 0.36 -7.11
CA ARG A 16 15.62 0.79 -6.09
C ARG A 16 15.11 0.63 -4.66
N TYR A 17 13.85 0.95 -4.36
CA TYR A 17 13.38 0.80 -2.99
C TYR A 17 12.82 -0.61 -2.71
N LEU A 18 12.39 -1.37 -3.71
CA LEU A 18 12.02 -2.78 -3.57
C LEU A 18 13.23 -3.73 -3.54
N SER A 19 14.40 -3.28 -3.91
CA SER A 19 15.62 -4.11 -3.79
C SER A 19 15.93 -4.51 -2.33
N ASN A 20 15.46 -3.73 -1.36
CA ASN A 20 15.60 -4.03 0.07
C ASN A 20 14.31 -3.68 0.85
N PRO A 21 13.21 -4.43 0.68
CA PRO A 21 11.95 -4.15 1.34
C PRO A 21 12.07 -4.33 2.86
N ARG A 22 11.52 -3.37 3.61
CA ARG A 22 11.59 -3.33 5.09
C ARG A 22 10.62 -4.26 5.77
N VAL A 23 9.50 -4.52 5.12
CA VAL A 23 8.41 -5.35 5.65
C VAL A 23 8.33 -6.67 4.90
N ASN A 24 7.95 -7.71 5.61
CA ASN A 24 7.99 -9.07 5.07
C ASN A 24 7.04 -9.26 3.88
N CYS A 25 5.89 -8.58 3.87
CA CYS A 25 4.91 -8.69 2.79
C CYS A 25 5.45 -8.28 1.41
N PHE A 26 6.46 -7.40 1.35
CA PHE A 26 7.12 -7.02 0.08
C PHE A 26 8.41 -7.80 -0.21
N ARG A 27 8.84 -8.73 0.65
CA ARG A 27 10.04 -9.55 0.40
C ARG A 27 9.87 -10.50 -0.78
N GLY A 28 8.66 -10.97 -1.02
CA GLY A 28 8.33 -11.79 -2.19
C GLY A 28 8.37 -11.01 -3.51
N GLU A 29 8.24 -9.69 -3.45
CA GLU A 29 8.35 -8.77 -4.58
C GLU A 29 9.78 -8.25 -4.78
N LYS A 30 10.75 -8.79 -4.01
CA LYS A 30 12.15 -8.40 -4.15
C LYS A 30 12.65 -8.72 -5.54
N ILE A 31 12.99 -7.68 -6.24
CA ILE A 31 13.49 -7.72 -7.58
C ILE A 31 14.99 -8.10 -7.55
N THR A 32 15.36 -9.10 -8.32
CA THR A 32 16.72 -9.64 -8.35
C THR A 32 17.43 -9.37 -9.67
N THR A 33 16.68 -9.15 -10.75
CA THR A 33 17.24 -8.88 -12.08
C THR A 33 16.56 -7.68 -12.74
N HIS A 34 17.30 -7.02 -13.63
CA HIS A 34 16.78 -5.88 -14.40
C HIS A 34 15.62 -6.27 -15.35
N GLU A 35 15.58 -7.50 -15.82
CA GLU A 35 14.52 -8.02 -16.67
C GLU A 35 13.22 -8.22 -15.90
N GLU A 36 13.32 -8.73 -14.66
CA GLU A 36 12.18 -8.84 -13.75
C GLU A 36 11.61 -7.47 -13.41
N ASP A 37 12.47 -6.46 -13.18
CA ASP A 37 12.08 -5.07 -12.92
C ASP A 37 11.19 -4.52 -14.03
N ILE A 38 11.64 -4.64 -15.28
CA ILE A 38 10.90 -4.14 -16.44
C ILE A 38 9.57 -4.87 -16.60
N SER A 39 9.57 -6.19 -16.40
CA SER A 39 8.35 -7.01 -16.51
C SER A 39 7.30 -6.60 -15.48
N GLU A 40 7.69 -6.45 -14.22
CA GLU A 40 6.76 -6.07 -13.14
C GLU A 40 6.29 -4.61 -13.29
N ALA A 41 7.18 -3.69 -13.66
CA ALA A 41 6.80 -2.30 -13.93
C ALA A 41 5.81 -2.20 -15.10
N LYS A 42 5.98 -3.02 -16.12
CA LYS A 42 5.05 -3.06 -17.27
C LYS A 42 3.67 -3.56 -16.81
N LYS A 43 3.60 -4.65 -16.04
CA LYS A 43 2.34 -5.14 -15.49
C LYS A 43 1.61 -4.07 -14.67
N LYS A 44 2.32 -3.39 -13.77
CA LYS A 44 1.76 -2.31 -12.95
C LYS A 44 1.32 -1.10 -13.78
N SER A 45 2.00 -0.80 -14.88
CA SER A 45 1.62 0.30 -15.78
C SER A 45 0.36 0.03 -16.61
N GLU A 46 0.00 -1.23 -16.76
CA GLU A 46 -1.21 -1.70 -17.44
C GLU A 46 -2.39 -1.91 -16.48
N ASP A 47 -2.16 -1.75 -15.16
CA ASP A 47 -3.15 -1.99 -14.10
C ASP A 47 -3.48 -0.68 -13.37
N ASP A 48 -4.68 -0.17 -13.59
CA ASP A 48 -5.20 1.05 -12.96
C ASP A 48 -5.33 0.95 -11.42
N SER A 49 -5.18 -0.23 -10.84
CA SER A 49 -5.20 -0.42 -9.39
C SER A 49 -3.92 0.00 -8.69
N HIS A 50 -2.84 0.24 -9.43
CA HIS A 50 -1.55 0.71 -8.93
C HIS A 50 -1.33 2.20 -9.22
N ILE A 51 -0.96 2.96 -8.18
CA ILE A 51 -0.80 4.41 -8.23
C ILE A 51 0.60 4.78 -7.74
N ALA A 52 1.39 5.38 -8.62
CA ALA A 52 2.69 5.94 -8.27
C ALA A 52 2.52 7.24 -7.48
N VAL A 53 3.31 7.40 -6.43
CA VAL A 53 3.39 8.64 -5.65
C VAL A 53 4.70 9.34 -5.96
N LEU A 54 4.60 10.53 -6.56
CA LEU A 54 5.74 11.34 -6.97
C LEU A 54 5.85 12.61 -6.12
N LEU A 55 7.08 13.08 -5.90
CA LEU A 55 7.30 14.45 -5.45
C LEU A 55 7.06 15.42 -6.61
N ASN A 56 6.32 16.51 -6.35
CA ASN A 56 5.94 17.46 -7.39
C ASN A 56 7.13 18.15 -8.06
N ASP A 57 8.23 18.35 -7.34
CA ASP A 57 9.36 19.17 -7.81
C ASP A 57 10.36 18.41 -8.68
N ASP A 58 10.46 17.08 -8.52
CA ASP A 58 11.51 16.26 -9.12
C ASP A 58 11.00 15.09 -9.95
N GLU A 59 9.69 14.84 -9.99
CA GLU A 59 9.08 13.61 -10.52
C GLU A 59 9.66 12.32 -9.90
N ASN A 60 10.31 12.43 -8.73
CA ASN A 60 10.89 11.29 -8.05
C ASN A 60 9.81 10.41 -7.45
N LEU A 61 9.83 9.13 -7.80
CA LEU A 61 8.97 8.14 -7.19
C LEU A 61 9.36 7.91 -5.73
N ILE A 62 8.43 8.19 -4.82
CA ILE A 62 8.64 8.06 -3.37
C ILE A 62 7.85 6.92 -2.75
N GLY A 63 6.90 6.37 -3.48
CA GLY A 63 6.07 5.26 -3.02
C GLY A 63 5.00 4.88 -4.02
N GLU A 64 4.21 3.92 -3.63
CA GLU A 64 3.03 3.48 -4.36
C GLU A 64 1.85 3.26 -3.43
N LEU A 65 0.67 3.39 -3.98
CA LEU A 65 -0.61 2.99 -3.41
C LEU A 65 -1.23 1.95 -4.33
N PHE A 66 -2.03 1.07 -3.78
CA PHE A 66 -2.80 0.13 -4.57
C PHE A 66 -4.16 -0.15 -3.94
N TYR A 67 -5.12 -0.57 -4.77
CA TYR A 67 -6.46 -0.92 -4.34
C TYR A 67 -7.05 -2.02 -5.21
N PHE A 68 -7.82 -2.93 -4.62
CA PHE A 68 -8.51 -3.99 -5.34
C PHE A 68 -9.99 -3.99 -4.97
N TYR A 69 -10.84 -4.06 -5.99
CA TYR A 69 -12.28 -4.09 -5.81
C TYR A 69 -12.75 -5.46 -5.31
N GLU A 70 -13.66 -5.45 -4.36
CA GLU A 70 -14.37 -6.63 -3.86
C GLU A 70 -15.86 -6.31 -3.72
N GLU A 71 -16.70 -7.20 -4.22
CA GLU A 71 -18.14 -7.04 -4.08
C GLU A 71 -18.60 -7.21 -2.62
N PRO A 72 -19.63 -6.46 -2.17
CA PRO A 72 -20.21 -5.29 -2.82
C PRO A 72 -19.51 -4.00 -2.35
N ASP A 73 -19.17 -3.11 -3.29
CA ASP A 73 -18.67 -1.75 -3.04
C ASP A 73 -17.57 -1.62 -1.98
N THR A 74 -16.72 -2.63 -1.88
CA THR A 74 -15.62 -2.72 -0.92
C THR A 74 -14.30 -2.71 -1.68
N TYR A 75 -13.27 -2.07 -1.10
CA TYR A 75 -11.93 -2.09 -1.65
C TYR A 75 -10.93 -2.47 -0.58
N SER A 76 -10.06 -3.43 -0.88
CA SER A 76 -8.82 -3.60 -0.15
C SER A 76 -7.82 -2.56 -0.63
N ILE A 77 -7.04 -2.03 0.28
CA ILE A 77 -6.06 -0.98 -0.01
C ILE A 77 -4.71 -1.30 0.62
N GLY A 78 -3.66 -0.80 0.00
CA GLY A 78 -2.33 -0.91 0.56
C GLY A 78 -1.40 0.19 0.06
N TRP A 79 -0.22 0.22 0.64
CA TRP A 79 0.81 1.20 0.33
C TRP A 79 2.20 0.66 0.59
N ASN A 80 3.15 1.19 -0.16
CA ASN A 80 4.57 0.99 0.05
C ASN A 80 5.31 2.31 -0.20
N PHE A 81 6.16 2.74 0.73
CA PHE A 81 6.90 4.00 0.64
C PHE A 81 8.38 3.80 0.89
N ASN A 82 9.19 4.50 0.10
CA ASN A 82 10.62 4.54 0.25
C ASN A 82 10.98 5.21 1.60
N GLU A 83 11.79 4.51 2.41
CA GLU A 83 12.18 4.94 3.75
C GLU A 83 12.90 6.29 3.81
N GLN A 84 13.62 6.67 2.73
CA GLN A 84 14.32 7.95 2.65
C GLN A 84 13.38 9.16 2.77
N TYR A 85 12.08 8.94 2.54
CA TYR A 85 11.04 9.98 2.60
C TYR A 85 10.13 9.85 3.82
N GLU A 86 10.51 8.98 4.79
CA GLU A 86 9.73 8.75 6.01
C GLU A 86 9.63 10.01 6.90
N GLY A 87 8.57 10.09 7.68
CA GLY A 87 8.36 11.17 8.67
C GLY A 87 7.93 12.52 8.11
N ARG A 88 7.82 12.65 6.79
CA ARG A 88 7.45 13.90 6.10
C ARG A 88 5.95 14.04 5.81
N GLY A 89 5.14 13.04 6.18
CA GLY A 89 3.68 13.08 6.00
C GLY A 89 3.17 12.59 4.65
N TYR A 90 4.04 12.30 3.69
CA TYR A 90 3.66 11.93 2.32
C TYR A 90 2.72 10.72 2.24
N ALA A 91 2.98 9.67 3.00
CA ALA A 91 2.10 8.49 3.04
C ALA A 91 0.68 8.84 3.50
N GLY A 92 0.55 9.68 4.53
CA GLY A 92 -0.76 10.12 5.02
C GLY A 92 -1.51 11.00 4.03
N GLU A 93 -0.81 11.91 3.36
CA GLU A 93 -1.38 12.79 2.33
C GLU A 93 -1.86 11.99 1.12
N SER A 94 -1.00 11.11 0.61
CA SER A 94 -1.31 10.27 -0.55
C SER A 94 -2.46 9.29 -0.27
N ALA A 95 -2.46 8.64 0.90
CA ALA A 95 -3.54 7.73 1.28
C ALA A 95 -4.88 8.46 1.45
N LYS A 96 -4.89 9.69 1.99
CA LYS A 96 -6.10 10.53 2.04
C LYS A 96 -6.65 10.84 0.64
N ALA A 97 -5.78 11.15 -0.32
CA ALA A 97 -6.17 11.39 -1.70
C ALA A 97 -6.75 10.12 -2.35
N LEU A 98 -6.17 8.94 -2.08
CA LEU A 98 -6.74 7.67 -2.51
C LEU A 98 -8.12 7.42 -1.89
N PHE A 99 -8.30 7.66 -0.58
CA PHE A 99 -9.60 7.50 0.09
C PHE A 99 -10.66 8.42 -0.55
N GLN A 100 -10.31 9.67 -0.79
CA GLN A 100 -11.18 10.63 -1.45
C GLN A 100 -11.61 10.14 -2.85
N TYR A 101 -10.66 9.64 -3.64
CA TYR A 101 -10.93 9.05 -4.95
C TYR A 101 -11.87 7.83 -4.84
N LEU A 102 -11.55 6.89 -3.97
CA LEU A 102 -12.35 5.66 -3.83
C LEU A 102 -13.77 5.95 -3.32
N PHE A 103 -13.93 6.83 -2.32
CA PHE A 103 -15.25 7.14 -1.77
C PHE A 103 -16.10 8.02 -2.69
N ASN A 104 -15.51 8.95 -3.44
CA ASN A 104 -16.26 9.90 -4.27
C ASN A 104 -16.43 9.41 -5.70
N GLU A 105 -15.36 8.97 -6.35
CA GLU A 105 -15.38 8.59 -7.76
C GLU A 105 -15.76 7.11 -7.95
N LYS A 106 -15.14 6.21 -7.19
CA LYS A 106 -15.44 4.78 -7.25
C LYS A 106 -16.66 4.37 -6.42
N ARG A 107 -17.25 5.31 -5.65
CA ARG A 107 -18.44 5.11 -4.80
C ARG A 107 -18.28 3.97 -3.79
N ALA A 108 -17.07 3.76 -3.31
CA ALA A 108 -16.80 2.76 -2.28
C ALA A 108 -17.69 2.98 -1.05
N ARG A 109 -18.23 1.90 -0.49
CA ARG A 109 -18.92 1.88 0.79
C ARG A 109 -17.96 1.66 1.94
N ARG A 110 -16.90 0.87 1.68
CA ARG A 110 -15.95 0.40 2.69
C ARG A 110 -14.54 0.30 2.08
N LEU A 111 -13.56 0.77 2.83
CA LEU A 111 -12.14 0.50 2.60
C LEU A 111 -11.60 -0.35 3.74
N TYR A 112 -10.68 -1.28 3.44
CA TYR A 112 -9.98 -2.02 4.47
C TYR A 112 -8.52 -2.28 4.07
N ALA A 113 -7.67 -2.51 5.06
CA ALA A 113 -6.28 -2.90 4.88
C ALA A 113 -5.92 -4.04 5.83
N TYR A 114 -5.08 -4.95 5.36
CA TYR A 114 -4.39 -5.90 6.22
C TYR A 114 -3.02 -5.35 6.60
N VAL A 115 -2.66 -5.48 7.86
CA VAL A 115 -1.39 -4.99 8.40
C VAL A 115 -0.85 -6.01 9.40
N GLU A 116 0.37 -6.46 9.17
CA GLU A 116 1.07 -7.39 10.07
C GLU A 116 1.22 -6.78 11.47
N ASP A 117 1.23 -7.62 12.50
CA ASP A 117 1.24 -7.19 13.90
C ASP A 117 2.56 -6.53 14.33
N ASP A 118 3.63 -6.73 13.58
CA ASP A 118 4.93 -6.07 13.76
C ASP A 118 5.11 -4.79 12.90
N ASN A 119 4.19 -4.51 11.97
CA ASN A 119 4.24 -3.33 11.11
C ASN A 119 3.61 -2.10 11.77
N TYR A 120 4.22 -1.63 12.87
CA TYR A 120 3.71 -0.49 13.67
C TYR A 120 3.54 0.81 12.86
N ARG A 121 4.28 0.99 11.78
CA ARG A 121 4.17 2.20 10.93
C ARG A 121 2.87 2.22 10.15
N SER A 122 2.53 1.12 9.51
CA SER A 122 1.26 0.98 8.79
C SER A 122 0.07 1.01 9.76
N GLN A 123 0.19 0.42 10.97
CA GLN A 123 -0.83 0.51 12.00
C GLN A 123 -1.12 1.97 12.38
N LYS A 124 -0.07 2.74 12.72
CA LYS A 124 -0.19 4.18 13.03
C LYS A 124 -0.76 4.99 11.86
N LEU A 125 -0.42 4.63 10.62
CA LEU A 125 -0.98 5.30 9.44
C LEU A 125 -2.48 5.00 9.31
N CYS A 126 -2.92 3.75 9.46
CA CYS A 126 -4.34 3.39 9.49
C CYS A 126 -5.11 4.20 10.54
N GLU A 127 -4.59 4.24 11.78
CA GLU A 127 -5.21 4.99 12.89
C GLU A 127 -5.29 6.50 12.58
N LYS A 128 -4.20 7.08 12.05
CA LYS A 128 -4.17 8.51 11.64
C LYS A 128 -5.16 8.82 10.51
N LEU A 129 -5.44 7.86 9.65
CA LEU A 129 -6.44 7.97 8.58
C LEU A 129 -7.87 7.74 9.08
N GLY A 130 -8.04 7.49 10.37
CA GLY A 130 -9.34 7.25 10.99
C GLY A 130 -9.91 5.86 10.76
N MET A 131 -9.09 4.91 10.31
CA MET A 131 -9.48 3.52 10.21
C MET A 131 -9.51 2.89 11.62
N ARG A 132 -10.49 2.05 11.88
CA ARG A 132 -10.56 1.28 13.13
C ARG A 132 -10.03 -0.13 12.93
N LYS A 133 -9.40 -0.67 13.94
CA LYS A 133 -9.03 -2.09 14.00
C LYS A 133 -10.30 -2.93 14.21
N GLU A 134 -10.60 -3.83 13.31
CA GLU A 134 -11.79 -4.70 13.37
C GLU A 134 -11.49 -6.11 13.84
N GLY A 135 -10.26 -6.59 13.65
CA GLY A 135 -9.90 -7.94 14.03
C GLY A 135 -8.40 -8.20 13.99
N CYS A 136 -8.05 -9.36 14.52
CA CYS A 136 -6.72 -9.95 14.42
C CYS A 136 -6.87 -11.40 13.98
N PHE A 137 -6.19 -11.75 12.91
CA PHE A 137 -6.10 -13.10 12.39
C PHE A 137 -4.76 -13.70 12.84
N LEU A 138 -4.81 -14.76 13.63
CA LEU A 138 -3.62 -15.41 14.15
C LEU A 138 -3.02 -16.34 13.11
N GLU A 139 -1.68 -16.29 12.96
CA GLU A 139 -0.94 -17.11 12.01
C GLU A 139 -1.52 -17.09 10.59
N PHE A 140 -1.98 -15.91 10.15
CA PHE A 140 -2.80 -15.74 8.94
C PHE A 140 -1.99 -15.91 7.65
N ILE A 141 -0.75 -15.43 7.63
CA ILE A 141 0.07 -15.40 6.43
C ILE A 141 1.54 -15.69 6.75
N SER A 142 2.27 -16.14 5.74
CA SER A 142 3.73 -16.29 5.82
C SER A 142 4.38 -15.72 4.57
N PHE A 143 5.28 -14.77 4.74
CA PHE A 143 6.08 -14.17 3.67
C PHE A 143 7.51 -14.70 3.65
N ILE A 144 7.97 -15.26 4.75
CA ILE A 144 9.34 -15.74 4.93
C ILE A 144 9.36 -17.16 5.48
N LYS A 145 10.45 -17.85 5.20
CA LYS A 145 10.75 -19.17 5.78
C LYS A 145 11.94 -19.06 6.73
N ASP A 146 12.02 -19.95 7.68
CA ASP A 146 13.19 -20.08 8.55
C ASP A 146 14.36 -20.77 7.81
N GLU A 147 15.50 -20.97 8.50
CA GLU A 147 16.70 -21.64 8.00
C GLU A 147 16.46 -23.11 7.57
N ASN A 148 15.40 -23.74 8.04
CA ASN A 148 15.01 -25.11 7.69
C ASN A 148 13.97 -25.14 6.57
N GLY A 149 13.59 -23.97 6.02
CA GLY A 149 12.57 -23.86 4.98
C GLY A 149 11.13 -23.91 5.49
N ILE A 150 10.91 -23.83 6.81
CA ILE A 150 9.59 -23.86 7.43
C ILE A 150 8.99 -22.45 7.36
N PRO A 151 7.70 -22.28 6.90
CA PRO A 151 7.03 -21.00 6.88
C PRO A 151 6.95 -20.38 8.28
N LYS A 152 7.35 -19.10 8.40
CA LYS A 152 7.16 -18.31 9.60
C LYS A 152 5.85 -17.53 9.47
N TYR A 153 4.84 -17.95 10.22
CA TYR A 153 3.52 -17.32 10.18
C TYR A 153 3.50 -16.02 10.98
N GLU A 154 2.76 -15.06 10.47
CA GLU A 154 2.57 -13.73 11.06
C GLU A 154 1.09 -13.50 11.35
N ASN A 155 0.79 -12.80 12.47
CA ASN A 155 -0.55 -12.35 12.77
C ASN A 155 -0.84 -11.10 11.96
N THR A 156 -2.10 -10.94 11.57
CA THR A 156 -2.52 -9.84 10.72
C THR A 156 -3.72 -9.13 11.32
N PHE A 157 -3.63 -7.81 11.46
CA PHE A 157 -4.75 -6.95 11.81
C PHE A 157 -5.53 -6.54 10.58
N GLN A 158 -6.85 -6.51 10.68
CA GLN A 158 -7.70 -5.85 9.70
C GLN A 158 -8.12 -4.49 10.21
N TYR A 159 -7.77 -3.45 9.45
CA TYR A 159 -8.25 -2.08 9.65
C TYR A 159 -9.29 -1.74 8.61
N ALA A 160 -10.31 -0.98 9.00
CA ALA A 160 -11.36 -0.57 8.05
C ALA A 160 -11.93 0.80 8.33
N LEU A 161 -12.53 1.39 7.27
CA LEU A 161 -13.21 2.67 7.30
C LEU A 161 -14.45 2.61 6.40
N LEU A 162 -15.59 3.01 6.92
CA LEU A 162 -16.82 3.16 6.13
C LEU A 162 -16.94 4.59 5.59
N LYS A 163 -17.56 4.74 4.41
CA LYS A 163 -17.83 6.06 3.82
C LYS A 163 -18.50 7.02 4.80
N LYS A 164 -19.54 6.58 5.51
CA LYS A 164 -20.23 7.39 6.52
C LYS A 164 -19.36 7.86 7.69
N GLU A 165 -18.26 7.15 7.98
CA GLU A 165 -17.29 7.54 9.01
C GLU A 165 -16.29 8.54 8.44
N TRP A 166 -15.83 8.31 7.21
CA TRP A 166 -14.99 9.23 6.46
C TRP A 166 -15.64 10.61 6.31
N GLU A 167 -16.91 10.67 5.90
CA GLU A 167 -17.67 11.91 5.74
C GLU A 167 -17.75 12.73 7.04
N LYS A 168 -17.87 12.07 8.21
CA LYS A 168 -17.87 12.74 9.50
C LYS A 168 -16.53 13.34 9.91
N GLN A 169 -15.44 12.81 9.37
CA GLN A 169 -14.09 13.32 9.64
C GLN A 169 -13.75 14.57 8.80
N GLN A 170 -14.56 14.87 7.77
CA GLN A 170 -14.35 16.03 6.89
C GLN A 170 -15.05 17.30 7.41
N ILE A 171 -15.87 17.19 8.45
CA ILE A 171 -16.58 18.29 9.11
C ILE A 171 -15.70 18.85 10.23
#